data_1a3c710bb0072b7d35b96c04350be6e6
#
_entry.id   1a3c710bb0072b7d35b96c04350be6e6
#
_cell.length_a   1.000
_cell.length_b   1.000
_cell.length_c   1.000
_cell.angle_alpha   90.00
_cell.angle_beta   90.00
_cell.angle_gamma   90.00
#
_symmetry.space_group_name_H-M   'P 1'
#
loop_
_entity.id
_entity.type
_entity.pdbx_description
1 polymer ?
#
loop_
_entity_poly.entity_id
_entity_poly.type
_entity_poly.pdbx_seq_one_letter_code
_entity_poly.pdbx_strand_id
1 'polypeptide(L)'
;NLSQTPYTNWTVKQADLVTYRSEGFDLVYCIGVLHHLQDPAAGFRAVVANVRPGGRLHCWVYAKEGNGLVILLVEPIRKIASKLPWRVNKYLVAAPLALFFFFYAKLLAKAVPHKVFSRFPMYSYCRWIAKRGFSFFHHVVFDQLVTPQTEYLERSTIENWLEDSRIDPSSTYILMRNGNSWKFGGRAT
;
A
#
# COMPACT_ATOMS: atom_id res chain seq x y z
N ASN A 1 -4.30 12.83 -12.56
CA ASN A 1 -5.21 13.89 -12.18
C ASN A 1 -6.49 13.77 -13.00
N LEU A 2 -7.66 13.73 -12.34
CA LEU A 2 -8.97 13.51 -13.00
C LEU A 2 -9.30 14.63 -14.01
N SER A 3 -8.88 15.86 -13.74
CA SER A 3 -9.07 16.98 -14.65
C SER A 3 -8.33 16.86 -16.01
N GLN A 4 -7.41 15.91 -16.12
CA GLN A 4 -6.66 15.64 -17.36
C GLN A 4 -7.25 14.48 -18.16
N THR A 5 -8.36 13.88 -17.69
CA THR A 5 -9.06 12.82 -18.41
C THR A 5 -10.17 13.40 -19.29
N PRO A 6 -10.52 12.75 -20.42
CA PRO A 6 -11.66 13.18 -21.25
C PRO A 6 -13.01 12.87 -20.58
N TYR A 7 -13.02 12.18 -19.45
CA TYR A 7 -14.26 11.79 -18.77
C TYR A 7 -14.71 12.89 -17.81
N THR A 8 -16.01 13.16 -17.79
CA THR A 8 -16.66 14.18 -16.96
C THR A 8 -17.62 13.59 -15.91
N ASN A 9 -17.85 12.28 -15.95
CA ASN A 9 -18.78 11.56 -15.08
C ASN A 9 -18.15 11.12 -13.73
N TRP A 10 -17.36 11.99 -13.12
CA TRP A 10 -16.75 11.76 -11.83
C TRP A 10 -17.09 12.87 -10.83
N THR A 11 -17.08 12.53 -9.55
CA THR A 11 -17.26 13.47 -8.44
C THR A 11 -16.18 13.24 -7.40
N VAL A 12 -15.62 14.31 -6.85
CA VAL A 12 -14.67 14.26 -5.72
C VAL A 12 -15.37 14.81 -4.49
N LYS A 13 -15.34 14.04 -3.40
CA LYS A 13 -15.85 14.46 -2.09
C LYS A 13 -14.74 14.33 -1.05
N GLN A 14 -14.57 15.36 -0.22
CA GLN A 14 -13.76 15.26 0.98
C GLN A 14 -14.61 14.65 2.09
N ALA A 15 -14.19 13.50 2.62
CA ALA A 15 -14.90 12.80 3.68
C ALA A 15 -13.93 11.96 4.52
N ASP A 16 -14.30 11.69 5.75
CA ASP A 16 -13.64 10.69 6.58
C ASP A 16 -14.08 9.30 6.13
N LEU A 17 -13.10 8.43 5.82
CA LEU A 17 -13.38 7.07 5.33
C LEU A 17 -14.20 6.26 6.33
N VAL A 18 -13.93 6.39 7.63
CA VAL A 18 -14.57 5.58 8.68
C VAL A 18 -16.05 5.94 8.84
N THR A 19 -16.38 7.22 8.66
CA THR A 19 -17.75 7.72 8.84
C THR A 19 -18.55 7.86 7.56
N TYR A 20 -17.88 7.88 6.39
CA TYR A 20 -18.55 8.00 5.10
C TYR A 20 -19.50 6.83 4.83
N ARG A 21 -20.71 7.14 4.39
CA ARG A 21 -21.73 6.15 3.97
C ARG A 21 -22.38 6.61 2.67
N SER A 22 -22.73 5.62 1.86
CA SER A 22 -23.46 5.78 0.58
C SER A 22 -24.55 4.73 0.44
N GLU A 23 -25.36 4.84 -0.58
CA GLU A 23 -26.37 3.84 -0.96
C GLU A 23 -25.76 2.53 -1.52
N GLY A 24 -24.44 2.50 -1.63
CA GLY A 24 -23.67 1.37 -2.14
C GLY A 24 -23.23 1.54 -3.61
N PHE A 25 -22.04 1.01 -3.88
CA PHE A 25 -21.42 1.06 -5.22
C PHE A 25 -21.22 -0.35 -5.77
N ASP A 26 -21.25 -0.46 -7.12
CA ASP A 26 -20.94 -1.69 -7.85
C ASP A 26 -19.51 -2.18 -7.61
N LEU A 27 -18.58 -1.22 -7.49
CA LEU A 27 -17.17 -1.46 -7.23
C LEU A 27 -16.65 -0.44 -6.23
N VAL A 28 -16.11 -0.93 -5.14
CA VAL A 28 -15.37 -0.13 -4.17
C VAL A 28 -13.92 -0.60 -4.16
N TYR A 29 -12.98 0.33 -4.29
CA TYR A 29 -11.57 0.01 -4.12
C TYR A 29 -10.91 0.96 -3.13
N CYS A 30 -10.04 0.42 -2.29
CA CYS A 30 -9.28 1.14 -1.29
C CYS A 30 -7.79 0.79 -1.43
N ILE A 31 -7.04 1.67 -2.05
CA ILE A 31 -5.65 1.44 -2.45
C ILE A 31 -4.73 2.33 -1.63
N GLY A 32 -3.90 1.72 -0.76
CA GLY A 32 -2.86 2.45 -0.04
C GLY A 32 -3.37 3.34 1.10
N VAL A 33 -4.55 3.05 1.67
CA VAL A 33 -5.17 3.89 2.71
C VAL A 33 -5.30 3.15 4.05
N LEU A 34 -5.86 1.94 4.06
CA LEU A 34 -6.24 1.24 5.30
C LEU A 34 -5.08 1.14 6.31
N HIS A 35 -3.91 0.81 5.85
CA HIS A 35 -2.72 0.63 6.70
C HIS A 35 -2.11 1.94 7.24
N HIS A 36 -2.71 3.10 6.93
CA HIS A 36 -2.36 4.40 7.50
C HIS A 36 -3.39 4.91 8.51
N LEU A 37 -4.49 4.19 8.69
CA LEU A 37 -5.52 4.52 9.68
C LEU A 37 -5.07 4.12 11.09
N GLN A 38 -5.62 4.79 12.10
CA GLN A 38 -5.43 4.39 13.51
C GLN A 38 -6.07 3.04 13.81
N ASP A 39 -7.24 2.76 13.19
CA ASP A 39 -7.92 1.47 13.21
C ASP A 39 -8.17 1.01 11.77
N PRO A 40 -7.25 0.22 11.18
CA PRO A 40 -7.41 -0.33 9.84
C PRO A 40 -8.64 -1.23 9.69
N ALA A 41 -9.03 -1.95 10.76
CA ALA A 41 -10.19 -2.84 10.74
C ALA A 41 -11.50 -2.04 10.66
N ALA A 42 -11.62 -0.92 11.41
CA ALA A 42 -12.76 -0.02 11.26
C ALA A 42 -12.83 0.59 9.86
N GLY A 43 -11.68 0.97 9.30
CA GLY A 43 -11.57 1.42 7.91
C GLY A 43 -12.05 0.36 6.92
N PHE A 44 -11.63 -0.88 7.09
CA PHE A 44 -12.07 -1.99 6.23
C PHE A 44 -13.59 -2.21 6.32
N ARG A 45 -14.15 -2.26 7.54
CA ARG A 45 -15.60 -2.37 7.74
C ARG A 45 -16.38 -1.24 7.05
N ALA A 46 -15.86 0.00 7.11
CA ALA A 46 -16.46 1.14 6.44
C ALA A 46 -16.41 1.03 4.91
N VAL A 47 -15.29 0.55 4.36
CA VAL A 47 -15.16 0.30 2.92
C VAL A 47 -16.15 -0.76 2.45
N VAL A 48 -16.25 -1.90 3.17
CA VAL A 48 -17.22 -2.97 2.89
C VAL A 48 -18.67 -2.45 2.94
N ALA A 49 -19.00 -1.60 3.93
CA ALA A 49 -20.34 -1.05 4.10
C ALA A 49 -20.82 -0.21 2.89
N ASN A 50 -19.90 0.31 2.09
CA ASN A 50 -20.19 1.09 0.88
C ASN A 50 -20.28 0.22 -0.41
N VAL A 51 -20.10 -1.09 -0.32
CA VAL A 51 -20.32 -2.01 -1.46
C VAL A 51 -21.80 -2.44 -1.47
N ARG A 52 -22.52 -2.32 -2.56
CA ARG A 52 -23.88 -2.83 -2.64
C ARG A 52 -23.93 -4.38 -2.67
N PRO A 53 -25.05 -5.04 -2.33
CA PRO A 53 -25.20 -6.48 -2.55
C PRO A 53 -24.88 -6.86 -4.00
N GLY A 54 -24.07 -7.90 -4.20
CA GLY A 54 -23.55 -8.31 -5.50
C GLY A 54 -22.41 -7.45 -6.07
N GLY A 55 -22.08 -6.32 -5.43
CA GLY A 55 -20.96 -5.47 -5.79
C GLY A 55 -19.60 -6.09 -5.46
N ARG A 56 -18.52 -5.44 -5.87
CA ARG A 56 -17.15 -5.94 -5.72
C ARG A 56 -16.31 -5.01 -4.85
N LEU A 57 -15.47 -5.64 -4.03
CA LEU A 57 -14.45 -4.99 -3.21
C LEU A 57 -13.05 -5.32 -3.73
N HIS A 58 -12.16 -4.31 -3.75
CA HIS A 58 -10.73 -4.49 -3.97
C HIS A 58 -9.93 -3.58 -3.04
N CYS A 59 -9.05 -4.17 -2.23
CA CYS A 59 -8.15 -3.44 -1.34
C CYS A 59 -6.69 -3.75 -1.65
N TRP A 60 -5.81 -2.80 -1.32
CA TRP A 60 -4.37 -2.98 -1.35
C TRP A 60 -3.73 -2.35 -0.12
N VAL A 61 -2.88 -3.13 0.57
CA VAL A 61 -2.18 -2.72 1.80
C VAL A 61 -0.75 -3.22 1.81
N TYR A 62 0.10 -2.65 2.68
CA TYR A 62 1.43 -3.20 2.94
C TYR A 62 1.34 -4.49 3.75
N ALA A 63 2.06 -5.52 3.30
CA ALA A 63 2.20 -6.77 4.00
C ALA A 63 3.24 -6.67 5.12
N LYS A 64 3.07 -7.41 6.21
CA LYS A 64 4.15 -7.61 7.19
C LYS A 64 5.21 -8.54 6.60
N GLU A 65 4.75 -9.54 5.86
CA GLU A 65 5.58 -10.48 5.12
C GLU A 65 6.38 -9.75 4.03
N GLY A 66 7.67 -10.03 4.01
CA GLY A 66 8.60 -9.42 3.05
C GLY A 66 9.03 -7.98 3.36
N ASN A 67 8.46 -7.33 4.36
CA ASN A 67 8.82 -5.97 4.78
C ASN A 67 9.68 -5.91 6.06
N GLY A 68 10.19 -7.01 6.58
CA GLY A 68 10.96 -7.03 7.82
C GLY A 68 12.10 -6.02 7.86
N LEU A 69 12.86 -5.87 6.75
CA LEU A 69 13.92 -4.87 6.65
C LEU A 69 13.39 -3.43 6.66
N VAL A 70 12.26 -3.19 6.00
CA VAL A 70 11.61 -1.85 5.99
C VAL A 70 11.12 -1.52 7.40
N ILE A 71 10.48 -2.47 8.07
CA ILE A 71 10.01 -2.30 9.45
C ILE A 71 11.19 -2.01 10.38
N LEU A 72 12.30 -2.75 10.25
CA LEU A 72 13.46 -2.59 11.12
C LEU A 72 14.20 -1.26 10.89
N LEU A 73 14.38 -0.84 9.64
CA LEU A 73 15.23 0.30 9.29
C LEU A 73 14.42 1.59 9.01
N VAL A 74 13.29 1.49 8.34
CA VAL A 74 12.54 2.68 7.91
C VAL A 74 11.61 3.19 8.99
N GLU A 75 11.01 2.31 9.81
CA GLU A 75 10.11 2.73 10.88
C GLU A 75 10.75 3.67 11.93
N PRO A 76 11.97 3.40 12.44
CA PRO A 76 12.64 4.33 13.35
C PRO A 76 12.88 5.69 12.68
N ILE A 77 13.31 5.70 11.42
CA ILE A 77 13.55 6.93 10.66
C ILE A 77 12.23 7.69 10.45
N ARG A 78 11.14 6.99 10.09
CA ARG A 78 9.80 7.58 9.91
C ARG A 78 9.33 8.31 11.17
N LYS A 79 9.49 7.73 12.35
CA LYS A 79 9.07 8.34 13.63
C LYS A 79 9.65 9.74 13.84
N ILE A 80 10.83 10.00 13.29
CA ILE A 80 11.51 11.29 13.35
C ILE A 80 11.18 12.12 12.11
N ALA A 81 11.34 11.56 10.94
CA ALA A 81 11.20 12.25 9.66
C ALA A 81 9.79 12.78 9.42
N SER A 82 8.75 12.07 9.85
CA SER A 82 7.36 12.50 9.71
C SER A 82 7.01 13.78 10.49
N LYS A 83 7.83 14.13 11.50
CA LYS A 83 7.68 15.35 12.31
C LYS A 83 8.44 16.54 11.74
N LEU A 84 9.31 16.31 10.78
CA LEU A 84 10.11 17.38 10.15
C LEU A 84 9.27 18.16 9.12
N PRO A 85 9.60 19.44 8.87
CA PRO A 85 9.03 20.16 7.73
C PRO A 85 9.19 19.34 6.45
N TRP A 86 8.14 19.29 5.63
CA TRP A 86 8.11 18.40 4.46
C TRP A 86 9.31 18.58 3.49
N ARG A 87 9.83 19.81 3.36
CA ARG A 87 11.03 20.10 2.53
C ARG A 87 12.28 19.45 3.11
N VAL A 88 12.46 19.54 4.44
CA VAL A 88 13.59 18.91 5.14
C VAL A 88 13.51 17.39 4.99
N ASN A 89 12.35 16.82 5.28
CA ASN A 89 12.14 15.37 5.08
C ASN A 89 12.42 14.97 3.63
N LYS A 90 11.85 15.67 2.65
CA LYS A 90 11.97 15.32 1.23
C LYS A 90 13.40 15.35 0.72
N TYR A 91 14.14 16.42 1.03
CA TYR A 91 15.45 16.66 0.38
C TYR A 91 16.63 16.20 1.23
N LEU A 92 16.54 16.27 2.56
CA LEU A 92 17.67 15.93 3.45
C LEU A 92 17.57 14.51 4.03
N VAL A 93 16.37 13.92 4.08
CA VAL A 93 16.18 12.55 4.59
C VAL A 93 15.84 11.58 3.46
N ALA A 94 14.76 11.86 2.72
CA ALA A 94 14.28 10.95 1.69
C ALA A 94 15.20 10.85 0.48
N ALA A 95 15.83 11.96 0.04
CA ALA A 95 16.67 11.94 -1.17
C ALA A 95 17.93 11.06 -1.02
N PRO A 96 18.75 11.14 0.05
CA PRO A 96 19.89 10.26 0.22
C PRO A 96 19.49 8.80 0.40
N LEU A 97 18.41 8.52 1.14
CA LEU A 97 17.88 7.16 1.27
C LEU A 97 17.37 6.61 -0.06
N ALA A 98 16.71 7.44 -0.86
CA ALA A 98 16.25 7.06 -2.20
C ALA A 98 17.42 6.77 -3.14
N LEU A 99 18.53 7.52 -3.02
CA LEU A 99 19.74 7.29 -3.81
C LEU A 99 20.37 5.93 -3.48
N PHE A 100 20.51 5.63 -2.19
CA PHE A 100 20.99 4.32 -1.74
C PHE A 100 20.08 3.19 -2.23
N PHE A 101 18.76 3.34 -2.05
CA PHE A 101 17.77 2.34 -2.49
C PHE A 101 17.76 2.18 -4.01
N PHE A 102 17.94 3.26 -4.76
CA PHE A 102 18.04 3.22 -6.22
C PHE A 102 19.20 2.34 -6.70
N PHE A 103 20.40 2.55 -6.16
CA PHE A 103 21.56 1.73 -6.52
C PHE A 103 21.42 0.28 -6.06
N TYR A 104 20.92 0.05 -4.85
CA TYR A 104 20.64 -1.30 -4.36
C TYR A 104 19.66 -2.06 -5.28
N ALA A 105 18.55 -1.43 -5.66
CA ALA A 105 17.56 -2.06 -6.53
C ALA A 105 18.10 -2.32 -7.95
N LYS A 106 18.90 -1.38 -8.51
CA LYS A 106 19.54 -1.56 -9.81
C LYS A 106 20.56 -2.69 -9.80
N LEU A 107 21.32 -2.81 -8.71
CA LEU A 107 22.28 -3.91 -8.53
C LEU A 107 21.56 -5.26 -8.48
N LEU A 108 20.55 -5.41 -7.62
CA LEU A 108 19.79 -6.64 -7.50
C LEU A 108 19.06 -7.03 -8.80
N ALA A 109 18.58 -6.06 -9.55
CA ALA A 109 17.91 -6.33 -10.82
C ALA A 109 18.84 -6.92 -11.88
N LYS A 110 20.14 -6.59 -11.82
CA LYS A 110 21.18 -7.08 -12.74
C LYS A 110 21.91 -8.34 -12.24
N ALA A 111 21.76 -8.65 -10.94
CA ALA A 111 22.50 -9.76 -10.32
C ALA A 111 22.08 -11.13 -10.85
N VAL A 112 23.04 -11.97 -11.19
CA VAL A 112 22.87 -13.37 -11.60
C VAL A 112 23.86 -14.24 -10.81
N PRO A 113 23.48 -15.48 -10.46
CA PRO A 113 22.23 -16.17 -10.77
C PRO A 113 21.05 -15.70 -9.89
N HIS A 114 19.87 -15.55 -10.49
CA HIS A 114 18.67 -15.08 -9.79
C HIS A 114 18.28 -15.92 -8.56
N LYS A 115 18.48 -17.23 -8.59
CA LYS A 115 18.19 -18.14 -7.46
C LYS A 115 18.96 -17.77 -6.18
N VAL A 116 20.21 -17.33 -6.29
CA VAL A 116 21.03 -16.91 -5.15
C VAL A 116 20.53 -15.55 -4.62
N PHE A 117 20.33 -14.59 -5.51
CA PHE A 117 19.93 -13.23 -5.15
C PHE A 117 18.46 -13.11 -4.74
N SER A 118 17.61 -14.11 -5.06
CA SER A 118 16.21 -14.14 -4.61
C SER A 118 16.05 -14.18 -3.08
N ARG A 119 17.10 -14.55 -2.35
CA ARG A 119 17.14 -14.53 -0.87
C ARG A 119 17.42 -13.16 -0.28
N PHE A 120 17.86 -12.18 -1.08
CA PHE A 120 18.09 -10.82 -0.60
C PHE A 120 16.78 -10.12 -0.28
N PRO A 121 16.77 -9.26 0.77
CA PRO A 121 15.58 -8.52 1.17
C PRO A 121 14.98 -7.72 0.01
N MET A 122 13.67 -7.73 -0.09
CA MET A 122 12.89 -6.99 -1.09
C MET A 122 13.25 -7.32 -2.56
N TYR A 123 13.86 -8.48 -2.84
CA TYR A 123 14.35 -8.81 -4.18
C TYR A 123 13.28 -8.66 -5.28
N SER A 124 12.08 -9.20 -5.07
CA SER A 124 10.98 -9.11 -6.05
C SER A 124 10.54 -7.67 -6.28
N TYR A 125 10.47 -6.88 -5.20
CA TYR A 125 10.15 -5.46 -5.27
C TYR A 125 11.25 -4.66 -5.97
N CYS A 126 12.51 -4.91 -5.64
CA CYS A 126 13.67 -4.26 -6.28
C CYS A 126 13.70 -4.51 -7.80
N ARG A 127 13.44 -5.73 -8.24
CA ARG A 127 13.36 -6.05 -9.67
C ARG A 127 12.22 -5.32 -10.38
N TRP A 128 11.09 -5.16 -9.71
CA TRP A 128 9.95 -4.43 -10.24
C TRP A 128 10.25 -2.93 -10.35
N ILE A 129 10.75 -2.32 -9.26
CA ILE A 129 10.96 -0.86 -9.19
C ILE A 129 12.20 -0.42 -9.99
N ALA A 130 13.20 -1.30 -10.17
CA ALA A 130 14.42 -0.99 -10.91
C ALA A 130 14.19 -0.52 -12.35
N LYS A 131 13.03 -0.82 -12.93
CA LYS A 131 12.62 -0.31 -14.25
C LYS A 131 12.28 1.19 -14.25
N ARG A 132 12.18 1.83 -13.07
CA ARG A 132 11.81 3.22 -12.90
C ARG A 132 13.05 4.13 -12.79
N GLY A 133 12.84 5.43 -13.05
CA GLY A 133 13.86 6.46 -12.84
C GLY A 133 13.99 6.88 -11.38
N PHE A 134 15.06 7.62 -11.04
CA PHE A 134 15.32 8.08 -9.67
C PHE A 134 14.18 8.90 -9.06
N SER A 135 13.50 9.75 -9.84
CA SER A 135 12.36 10.54 -9.34
C SER A 135 11.26 9.66 -8.73
N PHE A 136 11.00 8.48 -9.32
CA PHE A 136 10.03 7.54 -8.79
C PHE A 136 10.49 6.94 -7.45
N PHE A 137 11.77 6.56 -7.34
CA PHE A 137 12.35 6.09 -6.08
C PHE A 137 12.26 7.14 -4.98
N HIS A 138 12.61 8.37 -5.30
CA HIS A 138 12.54 9.49 -4.36
C HIS A 138 11.10 9.74 -3.90
N HIS A 139 10.14 9.67 -4.82
CA HIS A 139 8.72 9.78 -4.45
C HIS A 139 8.28 8.66 -3.50
N VAL A 140 8.61 7.42 -3.81
CA VAL A 140 8.26 6.26 -2.96
C VAL A 140 8.88 6.36 -1.56
N VAL A 141 10.17 6.73 -1.47
CA VAL A 141 10.84 6.86 -0.16
C VAL A 141 10.27 8.04 0.63
N PHE A 142 10.00 9.16 -0.03
CA PHE A 142 9.38 10.32 0.63
C PHE A 142 7.98 9.98 1.15
N ASP A 143 7.15 9.31 0.36
CA ASP A 143 5.81 8.86 0.74
C ASP A 143 5.85 7.96 1.99
N GLN A 144 6.81 7.05 2.06
CA GLN A 144 7.05 6.22 3.24
C GLN A 144 7.43 7.01 4.49
N LEU A 145 8.13 8.12 4.36
CA LEU A 145 8.67 8.90 5.48
C LEU A 145 7.79 10.05 5.93
N VAL A 146 6.92 10.56 5.06
CA VAL A 146 6.03 11.68 5.40
C VAL A 146 4.79 11.22 6.15
N THR A 147 4.41 9.96 5.99
CA THR A 147 3.23 9.37 6.64
C THR A 147 3.53 9.10 8.11
N PRO A 148 2.77 9.66 9.06
CA PRO A 148 3.08 9.55 10.49
C PRO A 148 2.92 8.14 11.05
N GLN A 149 2.04 7.35 10.44
CA GLN A 149 1.72 5.98 10.88
C GLN A 149 1.59 5.05 9.68
N THR A 150 2.12 3.84 9.82
CA THR A 150 1.90 2.73 8.89
C THR A 150 1.85 1.43 9.68
N GLU A 151 0.82 0.66 9.46
CA GLU A 151 0.69 -0.69 9.98
C GLU A 151 0.95 -1.70 8.85
N TYR A 152 1.79 -2.68 9.11
CA TYR A 152 2.07 -3.77 8.17
C TYR A 152 1.20 -4.96 8.54
N LEU A 153 0.28 -5.31 7.65
CA LEU A 153 -0.75 -6.30 7.93
C LEU A 153 -0.30 -7.72 7.59
N GLU A 154 -0.54 -8.65 8.51
CA GLU A 154 -0.35 -10.07 8.27
C GLU A 154 -1.49 -10.63 7.40
N ARG A 155 -1.20 -11.70 6.67
CA ARG A 155 -2.20 -12.40 5.89
C ARG A 155 -3.40 -12.86 6.75
N SER A 156 -3.13 -13.41 7.92
CA SER A 156 -4.15 -13.87 8.87
C SER A 156 -5.12 -12.76 9.31
N THR A 157 -4.61 -11.53 9.48
CA THR A 157 -5.46 -10.37 9.81
C THR A 157 -6.46 -10.09 8.68
N ILE A 158 -6.01 -10.18 7.43
CA ILE A 158 -6.87 -9.97 6.27
C ILE A 158 -7.89 -11.11 6.11
N GLU A 159 -7.47 -12.36 6.37
CA GLU A 159 -8.35 -13.52 6.38
C GLU A 159 -9.51 -13.33 7.37
N ASN A 160 -9.20 -12.96 8.63
CA ASN A 160 -10.20 -12.66 9.64
C ASN A 160 -11.14 -11.52 9.22
N TRP A 161 -10.60 -10.44 8.62
CA TRP A 161 -11.44 -9.33 8.15
C TRP A 161 -12.44 -9.76 7.07
N LEU A 162 -12.03 -10.65 6.16
CA LEU A 162 -12.90 -11.16 5.10
C LEU A 162 -13.95 -12.12 5.67
N GLU A 163 -13.56 -13.00 6.60
CA GLU A 163 -14.46 -13.94 7.27
C GLU A 163 -15.55 -13.23 8.10
N ASP A 164 -15.17 -12.19 8.84
CA ASP A 164 -16.08 -11.39 9.67
C ASP A 164 -16.90 -10.36 8.87
N SER A 165 -16.77 -10.34 7.55
CA SER A 165 -17.44 -9.38 6.68
C SER A 165 -18.59 -10.01 5.89
N ARG A 166 -19.38 -9.16 5.22
CA ARG A 166 -20.40 -9.60 4.26
C ARG A 166 -19.84 -9.90 2.86
N ILE A 167 -18.58 -10.32 2.75
CA ILE A 167 -17.99 -10.77 1.49
C ILE A 167 -18.22 -12.26 1.35
N ASP A 168 -18.74 -12.67 0.20
CA ASP A 168 -18.97 -14.08 -0.13
C ASP A 168 -17.64 -14.86 -0.09
N PRO A 169 -17.51 -15.84 0.83
CA PRO A 169 -16.28 -16.62 0.98
C PRO A 169 -15.81 -17.29 -0.32
N SER A 170 -16.75 -17.70 -1.19
CA SER A 170 -16.42 -18.37 -2.46
C SER A 170 -15.77 -17.44 -3.48
N SER A 171 -15.92 -16.12 -3.30
CA SER A 171 -15.39 -15.08 -4.17
C SER A 171 -14.15 -14.38 -3.63
N THR A 172 -13.75 -14.67 -2.38
CA THR A 172 -12.61 -14.01 -1.75
C THR A 172 -11.29 -14.36 -2.39
N TYR A 173 -10.39 -13.40 -2.41
CA TYR A 173 -9.00 -13.61 -2.83
C TYR A 173 -8.05 -12.78 -1.99
N ILE A 174 -6.86 -13.34 -1.72
CA ILE A 174 -5.72 -12.67 -1.08
C ILE A 174 -4.48 -13.01 -1.89
N LEU A 175 -3.87 -12.03 -2.52
CA LEU A 175 -2.74 -12.20 -3.42
C LEU A 175 -1.56 -11.36 -2.97
N MET A 176 -0.39 -12.00 -2.83
CA MET A 176 0.87 -11.30 -2.62
C MET A 176 1.32 -10.57 -3.88
N ARG A 177 1.62 -9.28 -3.77
CA ARG A 177 2.18 -8.49 -4.87
C ARG A 177 3.60 -8.05 -4.54
N ASN A 178 4.52 -8.30 -5.46
CA ASN A 178 5.94 -7.92 -5.37
C ASN A 178 6.64 -8.37 -4.07
N GLY A 179 6.08 -9.37 -3.36
CA GLY A 179 6.62 -9.90 -2.13
C GLY A 179 6.53 -8.97 -0.91
N ASN A 180 5.75 -7.88 -0.96
CA ASN A 180 5.70 -6.88 0.10
C ASN A 180 4.34 -6.21 0.32
N SER A 181 3.32 -6.63 -0.38
CA SER A 181 1.97 -6.03 -0.25
C SER A 181 0.87 -7.04 -0.59
N TRP A 182 -0.29 -6.87 0.03
CA TRP A 182 -1.47 -7.68 -0.20
C TRP A 182 -2.47 -6.96 -1.09
N LYS A 183 -3.01 -7.70 -2.06
CA LYS A 183 -4.25 -7.37 -2.75
C LYS A 183 -5.31 -8.35 -2.32
N PHE A 184 -6.45 -7.87 -1.92
CA PHE A 184 -7.53 -8.71 -1.44
C PHE A 184 -8.89 -8.10 -1.71
N GLY A 185 -9.92 -8.93 -1.66
CA GLY A 185 -11.29 -8.52 -1.88
C GLY A 185 -12.19 -9.68 -2.23
N GLY A 186 -13.34 -9.37 -2.80
CA GLY A 186 -14.37 -10.35 -3.18
C GLY A 186 -15.66 -9.66 -3.60
N ARG A 187 -16.76 -10.42 -3.64
CA ARG A 187 -18.10 -9.93 -3.93
C ARG A 187 -18.90 -9.81 -2.63
N ALA A 188 -19.62 -8.72 -2.44
CA ALA A 188 -20.53 -8.57 -1.30
C ALA A 188 -21.80 -9.42 -1.48
N THR A 189 -22.26 -10.05 -0.40
CA THR A 189 -23.55 -10.74 -0.32
C THR A 189 -24.70 -9.78 -0.09
#